data_4e590e366fe8ce8ac2db164592b70276
#
_entry.id   4e590e366fe8ce8ac2db164592b70276
#
_cell.length_a   1.000
_cell.length_b   1.000
_cell.length_c   1.000
_cell.angle_alpha   90.00
_cell.angle_beta   90.00
_cell.angle_gamma   90.00
#
_symmetry.space_group_name_H-M   'P 1'
#
loop_
_entity.id
_entity.type
_entity.pdbx_description
1 polymer ?
#
loop_
_entity_poly.entity_id
_entity_poly.type
_entity_poly.pdbx_seq_one_letter_code
_entity_poly.pdbx_strand_id
1 'polypeptide(L)'
;ITLAWQAGDIGGRGLFDLATAQKIEKVCVVDAPTTAEIYIVRHRIAGEPSIQAHKERDEFSVGMRGGPFWHVGLNDPEDTTLYISSKTGDVRQRTTASLRFWTWMGAIPHWLYFSELRKDGKLWGNVIIYTSLAGCFLTVLGLFVGIRQFRRRHSTGRLASPYRGAKFWHHMLGLIFGVLVLTWVFSGFTSMQPWGWLESNEETSEAVDRLSGEPVTWEKAHSALE
;
A
#
# COMPACT_ATOMS: atom_id res chain seq x y z
N ILE A 1 -12.15 -17.03 16.57
CA ILE A 1 -12.98 -16.40 15.52
C ILE A 1 -12.89 -14.90 15.65
N THR A 2 -12.68 -14.23 14.51
CA THR A 2 -12.73 -12.77 14.44
C THR A 2 -14.17 -12.34 14.21
N LEU A 3 -14.75 -11.62 15.15
CA LEU A 3 -16.09 -11.06 15.04
C LEU A 3 -16.01 -9.54 14.85
N ALA A 4 -16.79 -9.01 13.93
CA ALA A 4 -17.07 -7.57 13.83
C ALA A 4 -18.38 -7.30 14.56
N TRP A 5 -18.43 -6.25 15.39
CA TRP A 5 -19.63 -5.86 16.12
C TRP A 5 -19.83 -4.35 16.06
N GLN A 6 -21.07 -3.93 16.12
CA GLN A 6 -21.45 -2.52 16.20
C GLN A 6 -22.59 -2.38 17.24
N ALA A 7 -22.45 -1.41 18.12
CA ALA A 7 -23.47 -1.05 19.10
C ALA A 7 -23.67 0.48 19.02
N GLY A 8 -24.72 0.93 18.38
CA GLY A 8 -24.95 2.35 18.08
C GLY A 8 -23.85 2.89 17.18
N ASP A 9 -23.25 4.04 17.54
CA ASP A 9 -22.13 4.66 16.83
C ASP A 9 -20.77 4.02 17.11
N ILE A 10 -20.72 3.01 17.97
CA ILE A 10 -19.48 2.33 18.36
C ILE A 10 -19.44 0.96 17.69
N GLY A 11 -18.54 0.80 16.73
CA GLY A 11 -18.28 -0.47 16.05
C GLY A 11 -16.85 -0.96 16.28
N GLY A 12 -16.65 -2.26 16.24
CA GLY A 12 -15.33 -2.85 16.42
C GLY A 12 -15.20 -4.23 15.81
N ARG A 13 -13.95 -4.68 15.69
CA ARG A 13 -13.60 -6.05 15.35
C ARG A 13 -12.79 -6.61 16.51
N GLY A 14 -13.10 -7.80 16.94
CA GLY A 14 -12.37 -8.47 18.00
C GLY A 14 -12.16 -9.94 17.72
N LEU A 15 -11.10 -10.48 18.29
CA LEU A 15 -10.84 -11.91 18.33
C LEU A 15 -11.48 -12.45 19.62
N PHE A 16 -12.26 -13.51 19.49
CA PHE A 16 -12.92 -14.16 20.62
C PHE A 16 -12.53 -15.63 20.68
N ASP A 17 -12.27 -16.11 21.88
CA ASP A 17 -12.13 -17.52 22.15
C ASP A 17 -13.52 -18.17 22.10
N LEU A 18 -13.67 -19.22 21.30
CA LEU A 18 -14.94 -19.94 21.13
C LEU A 18 -15.36 -20.72 22.38
N ALA A 19 -14.38 -21.18 23.15
CA ALA A 19 -14.68 -22.00 24.35
C ALA A 19 -15.12 -21.14 25.56
N THR A 20 -14.56 -19.93 25.69
CA THR A 20 -14.77 -19.06 26.82
C THR A 20 -15.64 -17.86 26.54
N ALA A 21 -15.94 -17.56 25.26
CA ALA A 21 -16.59 -16.36 24.77
C ALA A 21 -15.89 -15.04 25.20
N GLN A 22 -14.63 -15.13 25.63
CA GLN A 22 -13.86 -13.99 26.08
C GLN A 22 -13.16 -13.31 24.90
N LYS A 23 -13.11 -11.98 24.93
CA LYS A 23 -12.36 -11.19 23.94
C LYS A 23 -10.86 -11.35 24.19
N ILE A 24 -10.14 -11.75 23.15
CA ILE A 24 -8.68 -11.81 23.15
C ILE A 24 -8.17 -10.44 22.70
N GLU A 25 -7.47 -9.73 23.57
CA GLU A 25 -6.96 -8.39 23.25
C GLU A 25 -5.76 -8.43 22.28
N LYS A 26 -4.92 -9.43 22.41
CA LYS A 26 -3.78 -9.66 21.51
C LYS A 26 -3.32 -11.11 21.56
N VAL A 27 -2.79 -11.61 20.45
CA VAL A 27 -2.13 -12.90 20.36
C VAL A 27 -0.75 -12.81 21.03
N CYS A 28 -0.45 -13.69 21.96
CA CYS A 28 0.87 -13.73 22.61
C CYS A 28 1.94 -14.37 21.70
N VAL A 29 3.19 -14.24 22.13
CA VAL A 29 4.34 -14.79 21.37
C VAL A 29 4.22 -16.28 21.09
N VAL A 30 3.64 -17.03 22.03
CA VAL A 30 3.50 -18.50 21.92
C VAL A 30 2.56 -18.90 20.78
N ASP A 31 1.56 -18.07 20.49
CA ASP A 31 0.55 -18.37 19.47
C ASP A 31 1.06 -18.09 18.04
N ALA A 32 2.05 -17.19 17.89
CA ALA A 32 2.58 -16.85 16.57
C ALA A 32 3.30 -18.03 15.88
N PRO A 33 4.17 -18.80 16.54
CA PRO A 33 4.75 -20.02 15.95
C PRO A 33 3.68 -21.05 15.60
N THR A 34 2.72 -21.31 16.47
CA THR A 34 1.62 -22.25 16.23
C THR A 34 0.80 -21.83 14.99
N THR A 35 0.51 -20.53 14.86
CA THR A 35 -0.16 -20.00 13.66
C THR A 35 0.69 -20.23 12.41
N ALA A 36 2.00 -20.05 12.49
CA ALA A 36 2.91 -20.30 11.36
C ALA A 36 2.97 -21.78 10.99
N GLU A 37 3.00 -22.69 11.96
CA GLU A 37 2.95 -24.14 11.72
C GLU A 37 1.66 -24.56 10.99
N ILE A 38 0.51 -24.06 11.44
CA ILE A 38 -0.77 -24.30 10.77
C ILE A 38 -0.74 -23.76 9.34
N TYR A 39 -0.15 -22.58 9.14
CA TYR A 39 -0.01 -21.97 7.82
C TYR A 39 0.88 -22.82 6.89
N ILE A 40 2.02 -23.30 7.39
CA ILE A 40 2.96 -24.16 6.68
C ILE A 40 2.25 -25.45 6.20
N VAL A 41 1.57 -26.13 7.11
CA VAL A 41 0.84 -27.39 6.80
C VAL A 41 -0.25 -27.12 5.76
N ARG A 42 -1.04 -26.08 5.94
CA ARG A 42 -2.16 -25.73 5.04
C ARG A 42 -1.68 -25.38 3.62
N HIS A 43 -0.56 -24.68 3.52
CA HIS A 43 -0.02 -24.23 2.23
C HIS A 43 1.08 -25.12 1.68
N ARG A 44 1.39 -26.25 2.37
CA ARG A 44 2.43 -27.23 1.98
C ARG A 44 3.79 -26.56 1.74
N ILE A 45 4.17 -25.62 2.59
CA ILE A 45 5.46 -24.94 2.53
C ILE A 45 6.44 -25.75 3.38
N ALA A 46 7.67 -25.90 2.91
CA ALA A 46 8.75 -26.49 3.72
C ALA A 46 9.32 -25.41 4.65
N GLY A 47 9.74 -25.80 5.85
CA GLY A 47 10.45 -24.92 6.74
C GLY A 47 10.05 -25.09 8.20
N GLU A 48 10.84 -24.47 9.10
CA GLU A 48 10.61 -24.45 10.53
C GLU A 48 10.39 -23.00 10.98
N PRO A 49 9.29 -22.70 11.69
CA PRO A 49 8.98 -21.34 12.09
C PRO A 49 9.92 -20.87 13.22
N SER A 50 10.46 -19.68 13.08
CA SER A 50 11.26 -19.01 14.09
C SER A 50 10.87 -17.54 14.22
N ILE A 51 10.69 -17.05 15.45
CA ILE A 51 10.38 -15.64 15.66
C ILE A 51 11.63 -14.82 15.42
N GLN A 52 11.59 -13.93 14.44
CA GLN A 52 12.68 -13.02 14.10
C GLN A 52 12.53 -11.66 14.79
N ALA A 53 11.30 -11.13 14.84
CA ALA A 53 11.04 -9.81 15.42
C ALA A 53 9.56 -9.62 15.78
N HIS A 54 9.32 -8.64 16.67
CA HIS A 54 8.00 -8.07 16.89
C HIS A 54 8.09 -6.56 16.66
N LYS A 55 7.46 -6.07 15.61
CA LYS A 55 7.53 -4.68 15.20
C LYS A 55 6.15 -4.11 14.92
N GLU A 56 5.98 -2.83 15.15
CA GLU A 56 4.74 -2.15 14.77
C GLU A 56 4.53 -2.17 13.26
N ARG A 57 5.53 -1.73 12.52
CA ARG A 57 5.54 -1.72 11.05
C ARG A 57 6.97 -1.65 10.53
N ASP A 58 7.15 -2.15 9.34
CA ASP A 58 8.34 -1.96 8.51
C ASP A 58 7.90 -1.60 7.08
N GLU A 59 8.86 -1.47 6.15
CA GLU A 59 8.61 -1.09 4.77
C GLU A 59 7.68 -2.06 4.03
N PHE A 60 7.63 -3.32 4.45
CA PHE A 60 6.78 -4.35 3.83
C PHE A 60 5.39 -4.41 4.45
N SER A 61 5.21 -3.90 5.66
CA SER A 61 3.96 -3.94 6.42
C SER A 61 3.29 -2.58 6.60
N VAL A 62 3.89 -1.52 6.07
CA VAL A 62 3.47 -0.12 6.30
C VAL A 62 2.03 0.19 5.89
N GLY A 63 1.52 -0.47 4.85
CA GLY A 63 0.13 -0.33 4.38
C GLY A 63 -0.88 -1.25 5.06
N MET A 64 -0.42 -2.18 5.91
CA MET A 64 -1.29 -3.17 6.52
C MET A 64 -2.00 -2.64 7.77
N ARG A 65 -3.24 -3.09 7.99
CA ARG A 65 -3.99 -2.87 9.22
C ARG A 65 -3.78 -4.06 10.18
N GLY A 66 -3.85 -3.82 11.48
CA GLY A 66 -3.81 -4.89 12.48
C GLY A 66 -2.44 -5.10 13.15
N GLY A 67 -1.48 -4.17 12.96
CA GLY A 67 -0.22 -4.20 13.72
C GLY A 67 -0.39 -3.93 15.21
N PRO A 68 0.60 -4.25 16.04
CA PRO A 68 1.94 -4.76 15.66
C PRO A 68 1.93 -6.16 15.06
N PHE A 69 3.05 -6.54 14.42
CA PHE A 69 3.19 -7.82 13.72
C PHE A 69 4.35 -8.64 14.29
N TRP A 70 4.11 -9.96 14.43
CA TRP A 70 5.15 -10.94 14.62
C TRP A 70 5.75 -11.30 13.26
N HIS A 71 7.06 -11.15 13.13
CA HIS A 71 7.82 -11.59 11.96
C HIS A 71 8.34 -12.98 12.24
N VAL A 72 7.79 -13.98 11.57
CA VAL A 72 8.17 -15.37 11.73
C VAL A 72 8.85 -15.85 10.46
N GLY A 73 10.16 -16.10 10.55
CA GLY A 73 10.93 -16.71 9.47
C GLY A 73 10.67 -18.20 9.41
N LEU A 74 10.60 -18.77 8.21
CA LEU A 74 10.36 -20.20 8.03
C LEU A 74 11.64 -21.01 7.83
N ASN A 75 12.81 -20.36 7.76
CA ASN A 75 14.10 -21.01 7.52
C ASN A 75 14.10 -21.93 6.28
N ASP A 76 13.33 -21.55 5.28
CA ASP A 76 13.21 -22.21 3.99
C ASP A 76 14.21 -21.62 2.97
N PRO A 77 14.48 -22.31 1.82
CA PRO A 77 15.40 -21.79 0.79
C PRO A 77 14.99 -20.44 0.17
N GLU A 78 13.73 -20.07 0.26
CA GLU A 78 13.22 -18.78 -0.23
C GLU A 78 13.35 -17.65 0.79
N ASP A 79 13.85 -17.95 1.99
CA ASP A 79 13.90 -17.02 3.12
C ASP A 79 12.53 -16.35 3.37
N THR A 80 11.52 -17.23 3.50
CA THR A 80 10.14 -16.79 3.70
C THR A 80 9.94 -16.20 5.08
N THR A 81 9.30 -15.05 5.14
CA THR A 81 8.87 -14.40 6.39
C THR A 81 7.36 -14.20 6.39
N LEU A 82 6.70 -14.65 7.44
CA LEU A 82 5.28 -14.44 7.69
C LEU A 82 5.09 -13.25 8.64
N TYR A 83 4.12 -12.40 8.31
CA TYR A 83 3.70 -11.27 9.13
C TYR A 83 2.38 -11.64 9.80
N ILE A 84 2.44 -11.92 11.09
CA ILE A 84 1.29 -12.36 11.89
C ILE A 84 0.83 -11.23 12.78
N SER A 85 -0.43 -10.84 12.67
CA SER A 85 -1.00 -9.77 13.51
C SER A 85 -1.02 -10.19 14.97
N SER A 86 -0.43 -9.39 15.85
CA SER A 86 -0.50 -9.63 17.30
C SER A 86 -1.88 -9.37 17.90
N LYS A 87 -2.79 -8.74 17.15
CA LYS A 87 -4.16 -8.47 17.58
C LYS A 87 -5.14 -9.58 17.24
N THR A 88 -4.93 -10.23 16.08
CA THR A 88 -5.89 -11.20 15.55
C THR A 88 -5.31 -12.59 15.33
N GLY A 89 -3.99 -12.75 15.38
CA GLY A 89 -3.32 -14.01 15.06
C GLY A 89 -3.32 -14.37 13.56
N ASP A 90 -3.92 -13.53 12.70
CA ASP A 90 -3.99 -13.81 11.26
C ASP A 90 -2.64 -13.59 10.60
N VAL A 91 -2.29 -14.48 9.66
CA VAL A 91 -1.19 -14.24 8.71
C VAL A 91 -1.66 -13.18 7.71
N ARG A 92 -1.08 -11.98 7.80
CA ARG A 92 -1.47 -10.82 6.98
C ARG A 92 -0.69 -10.75 5.69
N GLN A 93 0.55 -11.20 5.71
CA GLN A 93 1.42 -11.19 4.54
C GLN A 93 2.47 -12.29 4.63
N ARG A 94 2.84 -12.80 3.47
CA ARG A 94 4.00 -13.64 3.24
C ARG A 94 4.96 -12.90 2.34
N THR A 95 6.24 -12.86 2.70
CA THR A 95 7.30 -12.32 1.85
C THR A 95 8.41 -13.35 1.66
N THR A 96 9.05 -13.33 0.50
CA THR A 96 10.26 -14.09 0.21
C THR A 96 11.42 -13.13 -0.02
N ALA A 97 12.67 -13.61 0.01
CA ALA A 97 13.85 -12.78 -0.28
C ALA A 97 13.74 -12.07 -1.64
N SER A 98 13.30 -12.79 -2.67
CA SER A 98 13.09 -12.23 -4.01
C SER A 98 12.03 -11.13 -4.01
N LEU A 99 10.89 -11.38 -3.36
CA LEU A 99 9.82 -10.37 -3.25
C LEU A 99 10.30 -9.12 -2.52
N ARG A 100 11.03 -9.28 -1.42
CA ARG A 100 11.60 -8.14 -0.67
C ARG A 100 12.57 -7.35 -1.52
N PHE A 101 13.46 -8.01 -2.27
CA PHE A 101 14.41 -7.35 -3.17
C PHE A 101 13.68 -6.51 -4.23
N TRP A 102 12.70 -7.08 -4.95
CA TRP A 102 11.98 -6.36 -5.99
C TRP A 102 11.08 -5.25 -5.43
N THR A 103 10.51 -5.46 -4.25
CA THR A 103 9.75 -4.41 -3.56
C THR A 103 10.63 -3.22 -3.19
N TRP A 104 11.86 -3.48 -2.75
CA TRP A 104 12.85 -2.44 -2.47
C TRP A 104 13.33 -1.71 -3.74
N MET A 105 13.46 -2.41 -4.86
CA MET A 105 13.84 -1.80 -6.14
C MET A 105 12.70 -1.01 -6.78
N GLY A 106 11.47 -1.34 -6.52
CA GLY A 106 10.30 -0.78 -7.17
C GLY A 106 9.33 -0.06 -6.22
N ALA A 107 8.48 -0.81 -5.55
CA ALA A 107 7.34 -0.28 -4.83
C ALA A 107 7.71 0.70 -3.69
N ILE A 108 8.73 0.37 -2.88
CA ILE A 108 9.11 1.21 -1.74
C ILE A 108 9.57 2.61 -2.19
N PRO A 109 10.53 2.76 -3.13
CA PRO A 109 10.90 4.09 -3.61
C PRO A 109 9.79 4.77 -4.40
N HIS A 110 9.04 4.02 -5.21
CA HIS A 110 7.98 4.60 -6.03
C HIS A 110 6.84 5.22 -5.20
N TRP A 111 6.45 4.54 -4.10
CA TRP A 111 5.40 4.99 -3.20
C TRP A 111 5.92 5.77 -1.99
N LEU A 112 7.24 5.96 -1.88
CA LEU A 112 7.90 6.54 -0.70
C LEU A 112 7.46 5.83 0.60
N TYR A 113 7.39 4.50 0.57
CA TYR A 113 6.96 3.65 1.69
C TYR A 113 8.09 3.39 2.70
N PHE A 114 8.96 4.38 2.90
CA PHE A 114 9.91 4.35 3.98
C PHE A 114 9.17 4.41 5.32
N SER A 115 9.47 3.46 6.21
CA SER A 115 8.74 3.30 7.48
C SER A 115 8.73 4.59 8.30
N GLU A 116 9.87 5.29 8.38
CA GLU A 116 9.99 6.54 9.13
C GLU A 116 9.08 7.65 8.57
N LEU A 117 9.06 7.82 7.26
CA LEU A 117 8.20 8.82 6.61
C LEU A 117 6.72 8.45 6.73
N ARG A 118 6.41 7.17 6.63
CA ARG A 118 5.03 6.65 6.63
C ARG A 118 4.40 6.58 8.01
N LYS A 119 5.19 6.65 9.10
CA LYS A 119 4.67 6.78 10.47
C LYS A 119 3.75 7.97 10.62
N ASP A 120 4.12 9.11 10.03
CA ASP A 120 3.25 10.28 9.93
C ASP A 120 2.55 10.30 8.57
N GLY A 121 1.29 9.85 8.55
CA GLY A 121 0.49 9.79 7.33
C GLY A 121 0.22 11.18 6.71
N LYS A 122 0.16 12.24 7.53
CA LYS A 122 -0.02 13.61 7.03
C LYS A 122 1.24 14.13 6.37
N LEU A 123 2.40 13.93 7.02
CA LEU A 123 3.69 14.29 6.44
C LEU A 123 3.94 13.56 5.13
N TRP A 124 3.74 12.24 5.12
CA TRP A 124 3.87 11.42 3.91
C TRP A 124 2.95 11.92 2.78
N GLY A 125 1.68 12.16 3.07
CA GLY A 125 0.71 12.67 2.10
C GLY A 125 1.13 14.02 1.53
N ASN A 126 1.57 14.96 2.38
CA ASN A 126 2.06 16.25 1.94
C ASN A 126 3.31 16.15 1.06
N VAL A 127 4.27 15.29 1.42
CA VAL A 127 5.47 15.07 0.60
C VAL A 127 5.09 14.58 -0.79
N ILE A 128 4.15 13.63 -0.91
CA ILE A 128 3.68 13.13 -2.22
C ILE A 128 2.96 14.24 -2.99
N ILE A 129 2.04 14.97 -2.36
CA ILE A 129 1.28 16.05 -3.00
C ILE A 129 2.23 17.11 -3.57
N TYR A 130 3.15 17.63 -2.77
CA TYR A 130 4.06 18.69 -3.23
C TYR A 130 5.10 18.23 -4.25
N THR A 131 5.62 17.01 -4.12
CA THR A 131 6.55 16.45 -5.12
C THR A 131 5.85 16.15 -6.43
N SER A 132 4.60 15.65 -6.41
CA SER A 132 3.80 15.45 -7.61
C SER A 132 3.43 16.77 -8.29
N LEU A 133 3.06 17.79 -7.52
CA LEU A 133 2.79 19.13 -8.05
C LEU A 133 4.02 19.74 -8.73
N ALA A 134 5.19 19.64 -8.08
CA ALA A 134 6.45 20.07 -8.68
C ALA A 134 6.77 19.26 -9.95
N GLY A 135 6.53 17.95 -9.94
CA GLY A 135 6.69 17.09 -11.13
C GLY A 135 5.79 17.49 -12.29
N CYS A 136 4.51 17.79 -12.02
CA CYS A 136 3.58 18.31 -13.03
C CYS A 136 4.09 19.62 -13.63
N PHE A 137 4.47 20.57 -12.77
CA PHE A 137 4.98 21.87 -13.20
C PHE A 137 6.24 21.73 -14.07
N LEU A 138 7.22 20.95 -13.61
CA LEU A 138 8.44 20.70 -14.39
C LEU A 138 8.17 20.01 -15.74
N THR A 139 7.21 19.09 -15.78
CA THR A 139 6.84 18.39 -17.03
C THR A 139 6.18 19.36 -18.00
N VAL A 140 5.27 20.21 -17.55
CA VAL A 140 4.63 21.24 -18.38
C VAL A 140 5.69 22.21 -18.92
N LEU A 141 6.60 22.70 -18.08
CA LEU A 141 7.70 23.56 -18.51
C LEU A 141 8.62 22.84 -19.51
N GLY A 142 8.94 21.57 -19.23
CA GLY A 142 9.77 20.75 -20.13
C GLY A 142 9.15 20.57 -21.51
N LEU A 143 7.84 20.29 -21.57
CA LEU A 143 7.09 20.21 -22.84
C LEU A 143 7.07 21.56 -23.57
N PHE A 144 6.77 22.64 -22.85
CA PHE A 144 6.76 23.97 -23.44
C PHE A 144 8.13 24.37 -24.03
N VAL A 145 9.20 24.22 -23.24
CA VAL A 145 10.56 24.52 -23.69
C VAL A 145 10.96 23.58 -24.82
N GLY A 146 10.63 22.27 -24.71
CA GLY A 146 10.93 21.29 -25.74
C GLY A 146 10.33 21.64 -27.09
N ILE A 147 9.05 22.04 -27.12
CA ILE A 147 8.38 22.48 -28.35
C ILE A 147 9.02 23.76 -28.91
N ARG A 148 9.34 24.71 -28.02
CA ARG A 148 9.95 25.97 -28.44
C ARG A 148 11.38 25.82 -28.97
N GLN A 149 12.08 24.77 -28.60
CA GLN A 149 13.45 24.49 -29.04
C GLN A 149 13.52 23.86 -30.45
N PHE A 150 12.42 23.41 -31.05
CA PHE A 150 12.42 22.98 -32.42
C PHE A 150 12.79 24.15 -33.35
N ARG A 151 13.80 23.93 -34.19
CA ARG A 151 14.25 24.94 -35.14
C ARG A 151 14.02 24.44 -36.55
N ARG A 152 13.60 25.35 -37.43
CA ARG A 152 13.47 25.06 -38.84
C ARG A 152 14.85 24.90 -39.45
N ARG A 153 15.16 23.75 -40.00
CA ARG A 153 16.44 23.51 -40.66
C ARG A 153 16.47 24.26 -41.99
N HIS A 154 17.44 25.16 -42.17
CA HIS A 154 17.50 26.07 -43.30
C HIS A 154 17.59 25.34 -44.63
N SER A 155 18.30 24.16 -44.68
CA SER A 155 18.49 23.37 -45.92
C SER A 155 17.29 22.53 -46.36
N THR A 156 16.39 22.15 -45.45
CA THR A 156 15.28 21.22 -45.77
C THR A 156 13.91 21.74 -45.37
N GLY A 157 13.83 22.90 -44.70
CA GLY A 157 12.57 23.48 -44.20
C GLY A 157 11.88 22.66 -43.11
N ARG A 158 12.44 21.51 -42.68
CA ARG A 158 11.86 20.62 -41.69
C ARG A 158 12.23 21.06 -40.27
N LEU A 159 11.31 20.87 -39.35
CA LEU A 159 11.56 21.04 -37.90
C LEU A 159 12.57 19.98 -37.44
N ALA A 160 13.60 20.41 -36.74
CA ALA A 160 14.63 19.53 -36.23
C ALA A 160 15.04 19.93 -34.79
N SER A 161 15.39 18.95 -33.98
CA SER A 161 15.99 19.19 -32.70
C SER A 161 17.39 19.80 -32.84
N PRO A 162 17.72 20.86 -32.07
CA PRO A 162 19.05 21.46 -32.09
C PRO A 162 20.09 20.63 -31.32
N TYR A 163 19.68 19.61 -30.62
CA TYR A 163 20.52 18.82 -29.72
C TYR A 163 21.15 17.61 -30.42
N ARG A 164 22.21 17.04 -29.79
CA ARG A 164 22.93 15.84 -30.24
C ARG A 164 23.18 14.91 -29.03
N GLY A 165 23.40 13.62 -29.33
CA GLY A 165 23.69 12.61 -28.31
C GLY A 165 22.57 12.44 -27.28
N ALA A 166 22.89 12.30 -26.02
CA ALA A 166 21.92 12.08 -24.95
C ALA A 166 20.88 13.21 -24.83
N LYS A 167 21.27 14.47 -25.10
CA LYS A 167 20.35 15.61 -25.09
C LYS A 167 19.29 15.52 -26.20
N PHE A 168 19.66 14.98 -27.37
CA PHE A 168 18.71 14.72 -28.45
C PHE A 168 17.66 13.68 -28.01
N TRP A 169 18.12 12.57 -27.44
CA TRP A 169 17.22 11.53 -26.98
C TRP A 169 16.31 12.04 -25.84
N HIS A 170 16.86 12.77 -24.90
CA HIS A 170 16.05 13.39 -23.84
C HIS A 170 14.98 14.34 -24.41
N HIS A 171 15.33 15.18 -25.37
CA HIS A 171 14.40 16.10 -26.03
C HIS A 171 13.31 15.35 -26.79
N MET A 172 13.66 14.36 -27.60
CA MET A 172 12.70 13.63 -28.41
C MET A 172 11.78 12.73 -27.56
N LEU A 173 12.37 11.94 -26.66
CA LEU A 173 11.59 11.07 -25.76
C LEU A 173 10.75 11.89 -24.77
N GLY A 174 11.29 13.00 -24.27
CA GLY A 174 10.55 13.92 -23.41
C GLY A 174 9.32 14.52 -24.10
N LEU A 175 9.38 14.82 -25.40
CA LEU A 175 8.21 15.30 -26.14
C LEU A 175 7.21 14.18 -26.46
N ILE A 176 7.70 12.99 -26.83
CA ILE A 176 6.86 11.85 -27.18
C ILE A 176 6.11 11.35 -25.92
N PHE A 177 6.82 11.15 -24.83
CA PHE A 177 6.27 10.57 -23.62
C PHE A 177 5.87 11.60 -22.55
N GLY A 178 6.23 12.87 -22.74
CA GLY A 178 5.99 13.91 -21.73
C GLY A 178 4.51 14.11 -21.39
N VAL A 179 3.61 13.97 -22.37
CA VAL A 179 2.16 14.03 -22.11
C VAL A 179 1.71 12.84 -21.28
N LEU A 180 2.20 11.63 -21.59
CA LEU A 180 1.88 10.43 -20.79
C LEU A 180 2.42 10.54 -19.37
N VAL A 181 3.65 11.04 -19.21
CA VAL A 181 4.25 11.30 -17.89
C VAL A 181 3.43 12.33 -17.13
N LEU A 182 3.02 13.42 -17.80
CA LEU A 182 2.19 14.46 -17.19
C LEU A 182 0.85 13.90 -16.69
N THR A 183 0.15 13.15 -17.54
CA THR A 183 -1.14 12.54 -17.14
C THR A 183 -0.96 11.55 -16.00
N TRP A 184 0.10 10.78 -16.00
CA TRP A 184 0.39 9.83 -14.94
C TRP A 184 0.70 10.51 -13.60
N VAL A 185 1.62 11.49 -13.60
CA VAL A 185 1.96 12.26 -12.40
C VAL A 185 0.77 13.04 -11.89
N PHE A 186 -0.03 13.63 -12.78
CA PHE A 186 -1.26 14.34 -12.44
C PHE A 186 -2.31 13.40 -11.84
N SER A 187 -2.49 12.21 -12.39
CA SER A 187 -3.37 11.18 -11.81
C SER A 187 -2.91 10.77 -10.40
N GLY A 188 -1.60 10.58 -10.19
CA GLY A 188 -1.03 10.33 -8.87
C GLY A 188 -1.29 11.47 -7.89
N PHE A 189 -1.15 12.72 -8.34
CA PHE A 189 -1.47 13.92 -7.56
C PHE A 189 -2.95 13.96 -7.14
N THR A 190 -3.87 13.74 -8.07
CA THR A 190 -5.31 13.79 -7.78
C THR A 190 -5.77 12.62 -6.92
N SER A 191 -5.15 11.44 -7.04
CA SER A 191 -5.46 10.27 -6.21
C SER A 191 -5.14 10.47 -4.72
N MET A 192 -4.25 11.41 -4.41
CA MET A 192 -3.95 11.81 -3.02
C MET A 192 -4.98 12.77 -2.42
N GLN A 193 -6.05 13.10 -3.16
CA GLN A 193 -7.12 14.02 -2.74
C GLN A 193 -6.56 15.32 -2.13
N PRO A 194 -5.74 16.07 -2.88
CA PRO A 194 -5.10 17.27 -2.34
C PRO A 194 -6.15 18.24 -1.83
N TRP A 195 -6.02 18.64 -0.58
CA TRP A 195 -6.91 19.59 0.10
C TRP A 195 -8.39 19.21 0.11
N GLY A 196 -8.74 17.95 -0.12
CA GLY A 196 -10.12 17.47 -0.12
C GLY A 196 -10.96 17.85 -1.35
N TRP A 197 -10.34 18.30 -2.45
CA TRP A 197 -11.07 18.73 -3.65
C TRP A 197 -11.94 17.67 -4.30
N LEU A 198 -11.57 16.40 -4.10
CA LEU A 198 -12.22 15.26 -4.74
C LEU A 198 -12.95 14.35 -3.73
N GLU A 199 -13.05 14.81 -2.49
CA GLU A 199 -13.83 14.09 -1.49
C GLU A 199 -15.31 14.20 -1.87
N SER A 200 -15.90 13.09 -2.30
CA SER A 200 -17.34 12.95 -2.42
C SER A 200 -17.90 12.76 -1.01
N ASN A 201 -18.33 13.85 -0.41
CA ASN A 201 -18.86 13.89 0.95
C ASN A 201 -20.16 13.12 1.05
N GLU A 202 -20.82 12.77 1.92
CA GLU A 202 -22.15 12.23 2.24
C GLU A 202 -22.69 11.11 1.36
N GLU A 203 -22.78 11.27 0.03
CA GLU A 203 -23.36 10.25 -0.87
C GLU A 203 -22.60 8.91 -0.85
N THR A 204 -21.27 8.96 -0.71
CA THR A 204 -20.47 7.73 -0.64
C THR A 204 -20.63 7.04 0.71
N SER A 205 -20.81 7.80 1.80
CA SER A 205 -21.08 7.26 3.14
C SER A 205 -22.44 6.56 3.16
N GLU A 206 -23.48 7.21 2.65
CA GLU A 206 -24.81 6.60 2.54
C GLU A 206 -24.83 5.37 1.63
N ALA A 207 -24.09 5.39 0.53
CA ALA A 207 -23.99 4.23 -0.36
C ALA A 207 -23.26 3.06 0.31
N VAL A 208 -22.19 3.32 1.07
CA VAL A 208 -21.49 2.31 1.85
C VAL A 208 -22.38 1.77 2.96
N ASP A 209 -23.15 2.61 3.64
CA ASP A 209 -24.08 2.18 4.68
C ASP A 209 -25.22 1.31 4.11
N ARG A 210 -25.75 1.68 2.95
CA ARG A 210 -26.76 0.87 2.23
C ARG A 210 -26.20 -0.48 1.78
N LEU A 211 -24.94 -0.52 1.31
CA LEU A 211 -24.27 -1.75 0.87
C LEU A 211 -23.83 -2.64 2.04
N SER A 212 -23.51 -2.04 3.18
CA SER A 212 -23.07 -2.76 4.38
C SER A 212 -24.20 -3.53 5.05
N GLY A 213 -25.48 -3.18 4.74
CA GLY A 213 -26.65 -3.79 5.34
C GLY A 213 -26.81 -3.47 6.82
N GLU A 214 -27.78 -4.08 7.46
CA GLU A 214 -27.97 -3.95 8.91
C GLU A 214 -26.80 -4.55 9.66
N PRO A 215 -26.33 -3.89 10.73
CA PRO A 215 -25.25 -4.44 11.57
C PRO A 215 -25.66 -5.79 12.14
N VAL A 216 -24.78 -6.77 12.01
CA VAL A 216 -25.00 -8.11 12.58
C VAL A 216 -24.89 -8.01 14.09
N THR A 217 -26.01 -8.10 14.80
CA THR A 217 -26.02 -8.18 16.26
C THR A 217 -25.57 -9.56 16.70
N TRP A 218 -25.05 -9.66 17.93
CA TRP A 218 -24.65 -10.95 18.52
C TRP A 218 -25.78 -11.97 18.51
N GLU A 219 -27.00 -11.54 18.79
CA GLU A 219 -28.21 -12.37 18.79
C GLU A 219 -28.47 -12.98 17.41
N LYS A 220 -28.39 -12.17 16.33
CA LYS A 220 -28.51 -12.66 14.95
C LYS A 220 -27.38 -13.63 14.58
N ALA A 221 -26.14 -13.34 15.02
CA ALA A 221 -25.02 -14.23 14.74
C ALA A 221 -25.16 -15.58 15.49
N HIS A 222 -25.64 -15.56 16.73
CA HIS A 222 -25.84 -16.77 17.55
C HIS A 222 -26.98 -17.64 17.00
N SER A 223 -28.09 -17.01 16.62
CA SER A 223 -29.25 -17.74 16.04
C SER A 223 -28.99 -18.34 14.65
N ALA A 224 -27.95 -17.89 13.95
CA ALA A 224 -27.53 -18.45 12.67
C ALA A 224 -26.57 -19.64 12.82
N LEU A 225 -26.11 -19.93 14.04
CA LEU A 225 -25.20 -21.04 14.36
C LEU A 225 -25.93 -22.21 15.02
N GLU A 226 -27.20 -22.03 15.43
CA GLU A 226 -28.12 -23.09 15.87
C GLU A 226 -28.88 -23.68 14.68
#